data_60dafba929ac29e56899ec28fc55f579
#
_entry.id   60dafba929ac29e56899ec28fc55f579
#
_cell.length_a   1.000
_cell.length_b   1.000
_cell.length_c   1.000
_cell.angle_alpha   90.00
_cell.angle_beta   90.00
_cell.angle_gamma   90.00
#
_symmetry.space_group_name_H-M   'P 1'
#
loop_
_entity.id
_entity.type
_entity.pdbx_description
1 polymer ?
#
loop_
_entity_poly.entity_id
_entity_poly.type
_entity_poly.pdbx_seq_one_letter_code
_entity_poly.pdbx_strand_id
1 'polypeptide(L)'
;MAETLTKTAVIGSPINHSLSPSIHNYWIKKNKIKTDVYQKIKIDALELNKKIHNLINENFIGLNVTIPLKELAFNICEELSETSKKLKAVNTLTFKKGKIIGNNTDPKGFINSMNNKTKNTNIIKKNVLVVGAGGSARSIVYALNTMHAKIIIANRTPDKAKMLSHDLEVNLKTHKFNEIQDLVPNLDMIINSSSLGMHGNENLNLNLKNAKKNLYIYDLVYKPSQTNLLREAKINNLNYQNGLAMLVHQAAESFRIWHGVYPEITNELFEILKR
;
A
#
# COMPACT_ATOMS: atom_id res chain seq x y z
N MET A 1 11.73 -39.05 3.50
CA MET A 1 11.69 -37.81 4.34
C MET A 1 10.52 -36.98 3.85
N ALA A 2 9.64 -36.52 4.74
CA ALA A 2 8.54 -35.63 4.33
C ALA A 2 9.16 -34.33 3.78
N GLU A 3 8.73 -33.91 2.61
CA GLU A 3 9.16 -32.65 1.99
C GLU A 3 8.70 -31.49 2.88
N THR A 4 9.65 -30.74 3.45
CA THR A 4 9.31 -29.61 4.33
C THR A 4 8.68 -28.52 3.49
N LEU A 5 7.41 -28.20 3.75
CA LEU A 5 6.68 -27.15 3.03
C LEU A 5 7.33 -25.79 3.23
N THR A 6 7.39 -25.00 2.18
CA THR A 6 7.81 -23.59 2.26
C THR A 6 6.75 -22.75 2.97
N LYS A 7 7.14 -21.61 3.55
CA LYS A 7 6.27 -20.71 4.30
C LYS A 7 6.35 -19.28 3.80
N THR A 8 5.24 -18.57 3.93
CA THR A 8 5.16 -17.13 3.67
C THR A 8 4.30 -16.44 4.74
N ALA A 9 4.54 -15.16 4.99
CA ALA A 9 3.80 -14.40 6.00
C ALA A 9 3.74 -12.90 5.69
N VAL A 10 2.92 -12.18 6.45
CA VAL A 10 3.03 -10.72 6.60
C VAL A 10 3.57 -10.37 7.97
N ILE A 11 4.51 -9.42 8.00
CA ILE A 11 5.13 -8.90 9.23
C ILE A 11 4.84 -7.41 9.41
N GLY A 12 4.65 -6.99 10.67
CA GLY A 12 4.38 -5.59 11.05
C GLY A 12 3.91 -5.47 12.48
N SER A 13 3.66 -4.23 12.94
CA SER A 13 3.12 -3.94 14.28
C SER A 13 2.33 -2.62 14.27
N PRO A 14 0.99 -2.65 14.50
CA PRO A 14 0.13 -3.82 14.72
C PRO A 14 -0.16 -4.61 13.44
N ILE A 15 -0.45 -5.92 13.56
CA ILE A 15 -0.68 -6.80 12.40
C ILE A 15 -2.03 -7.55 12.44
N ASN A 16 -2.72 -7.53 13.58
CA ASN A 16 -3.91 -8.36 13.82
C ASN A 16 -5.04 -8.16 12.79
N HIS A 17 -5.18 -6.95 12.25
CA HIS A 17 -6.24 -6.58 11.31
C HIS A 17 -5.88 -6.82 9.83
N SER A 18 -4.69 -7.37 9.54
CA SER A 18 -4.25 -7.63 8.17
C SER A 18 -5.15 -8.66 7.48
N LEU A 19 -5.60 -8.33 6.28
CA LEU A 19 -6.36 -9.24 5.39
C LEU A 19 -5.44 -10.07 4.46
N SER A 20 -4.12 -9.84 4.50
CA SER A 20 -3.17 -10.55 3.63
C SER A 20 -3.27 -12.08 3.76
N PRO A 21 -3.46 -12.69 4.95
CA PRO A 21 -3.67 -14.13 5.05
C PRO A 21 -4.92 -14.63 4.32
N SER A 22 -6.04 -13.91 4.41
CA SER A 22 -7.26 -14.29 3.68
C SER A 22 -7.03 -14.27 2.16
N ILE A 23 -6.27 -13.29 1.67
CA ILE A 23 -5.93 -13.14 0.25
C ILE A 23 -5.02 -14.28 -0.21
N HIS A 24 -3.86 -14.44 0.44
CA HIS A 24 -2.86 -15.40 0.01
C HIS A 24 -3.34 -16.85 0.17
N ASN A 25 -4.02 -17.20 1.28
CA ASN A 25 -4.53 -18.55 1.49
C ASN A 25 -5.64 -18.91 0.49
N TYR A 26 -6.49 -17.94 0.09
CA TYR A 26 -7.42 -18.15 -1.01
C TYR A 26 -6.69 -18.56 -2.30
N TRP A 27 -5.62 -17.84 -2.67
CA TRP A 27 -4.86 -18.13 -3.88
C TRP A 27 -4.01 -19.41 -3.77
N ILE A 28 -3.41 -19.68 -2.61
CA ILE A 28 -2.69 -20.94 -2.34
C ILE A 28 -3.60 -22.13 -2.64
N LYS A 29 -4.84 -22.09 -2.09
CA LYS A 29 -5.84 -23.15 -2.30
C LYS A 29 -6.28 -23.22 -3.77
N LYS A 30 -6.63 -22.08 -4.38
CA LYS A 30 -7.15 -22.01 -5.74
C LYS A 30 -6.14 -22.46 -6.78
N ASN A 31 -4.87 -22.11 -6.61
CA ASN A 31 -3.79 -22.47 -7.52
C ASN A 31 -3.06 -23.77 -7.13
N LYS A 32 -3.51 -24.50 -6.11
CA LYS A 32 -2.94 -25.77 -5.62
C LYS A 32 -1.43 -25.66 -5.34
N ILE A 33 -1.00 -24.53 -4.75
CA ILE A 33 0.41 -24.30 -4.43
C ILE A 33 0.83 -25.20 -3.27
N LYS A 34 1.93 -25.94 -3.43
CA LYS A 34 2.52 -26.77 -2.38
C LYS A 34 3.32 -25.92 -1.39
N THR A 35 2.63 -25.28 -0.47
CA THR A 35 3.21 -24.44 0.59
C THR A 35 2.34 -24.53 1.84
N ASP A 36 2.88 -24.13 2.98
CA ASP A 36 2.11 -23.99 4.21
C ASP A 36 1.18 -22.76 4.13
N VAL A 37 0.25 -22.65 5.08
CA VAL A 37 -0.66 -21.51 5.15
C VAL A 37 0.11 -20.20 5.35
N TYR A 38 -0.33 -19.15 4.67
CA TYR A 38 0.21 -17.81 4.84
C TYR A 38 -0.18 -17.24 6.21
N GLN A 39 0.78 -16.71 6.95
CA GLN A 39 0.63 -16.34 8.37
C GLN A 39 0.67 -14.83 8.60
N LYS A 40 0.31 -14.41 9.81
CA LYS A 40 0.58 -13.09 10.39
C LYS A 40 1.59 -13.23 11.50
N ILE A 41 2.67 -12.43 11.46
CA ILE A 41 3.69 -12.45 12.50
C ILE A 41 3.93 -11.02 12.98
N LYS A 42 3.65 -10.77 14.26
CA LYS A 42 3.98 -9.48 14.87
C LYS A 42 5.49 -9.39 15.05
N ILE A 43 6.08 -8.33 14.49
CA ILE A 43 7.49 -8.01 14.67
C ILE A 43 7.60 -6.50 14.96
N ASP A 44 8.23 -6.16 16.07
CA ASP A 44 8.53 -4.79 16.40
C ASP A 44 9.86 -4.35 15.77
N ALA A 45 10.04 -3.05 15.57
CA ALA A 45 11.16 -2.49 14.79
C ALA A 45 12.54 -2.95 15.29
N LEU A 46 12.74 -3.01 16.59
CA LEU A 46 14.02 -3.40 17.22
C LEU A 46 14.36 -4.88 17.01
N GLU A 47 13.36 -5.73 16.78
CA GLU A 47 13.55 -7.17 16.62
C GLU A 47 13.67 -7.62 15.16
N LEU A 48 13.44 -6.71 14.19
CA LEU A 48 13.27 -7.06 12.78
C LEU A 48 14.40 -7.96 12.25
N ASN A 49 15.64 -7.55 12.40
CA ASN A 49 16.80 -8.26 11.84
C ASN A 49 16.92 -9.68 12.43
N LYS A 50 16.88 -9.80 13.76
CA LYS A 50 16.96 -11.09 14.45
C LYS A 50 15.82 -12.04 14.06
N LYS A 51 14.59 -11.52 14.01
CA LYS A 51 13.41 -12.32 13.66
C LYS A 51 13.43 -12.80 12.21
N ILE A 52 13.91 -11.97 11.27
CA ILE A 52 14.03 -12.38 9.87
C ILE A 52 15.00 -13.55 9.71
N HIS A 53 16.18 -13.53 10.35
CA HIS A 53 17.11 -14.65 10.30
C HIS A 53 16.51 -15.95 10.88
N ASN A 54 15.74 -15.85 11.98
CA ASN A 54 15.04 -17.00 12.53
C ASN A 54 14.03 -17.59 11.54
N LEU A 55 13.21 -16.73 10.89
CA LEU A 55 12.20 -17.15 9.92
C LEU A 55 12.83 -17.81 8.68
N ILE A 56 13.99 -17.34 8.23
CA ILE A 56 14.74 -18.00 7.14
C ILE A 56 15.08 -19.45 7.54
N ASN A 57 15.56 -19.67 8.78
CA ASN A 57 15.88 -21.00 9.29
C ASN A 57 14.63 -21.89 9.47
N GLU A 58 13.46 -21.29 9.62
CA GLU A 58 12.15 -21.97 9.70
C GLU A 58 11.49 -22.25 8.34
N ASN A 59 12.25 -22.16 7.25
CA ASN A 59 11.81 -22.43 5.87
C ASN A 59 10.83 -21.38 5.27
N PHE A 60 10.87 -20.14 5.77
CA PHE A 60 10.18 -19.06 5.07
C PHE A 60 10.94 -18.68 3.79
N ILE A 61 10.21 -18.59 2.67
CA ILE A 61 10.76 -18.16 1.37
C ILE A 61 10.51 -16.69 1.08
N GLY A 62 9.61 -16.05 1.82
CA GLY A 62 9.30 -14.64 1.65
C GLY A 62 8.33 -14.09 2.68
N LEU A 63 8.37 -12.77 2.82
CA LEU A 63 7.53 -12.02 3.76
C LEU A 63 6.99 -10.75 3.10
N ASN A 64 5.70 -10.47 3.25
CA ASN A 64 5.24 -9.10 3.08
C ASN A 64 5.58 -8.27 4.32
N VAL A 65 5.93 -7.03 4.10
CA VAL A 65 6.29 -6.06 5.14
C VAL A 65 5.30 -4.91 5.14
N THR A 66 4.72 -4.62 6.32
CA THR A 66 3.83 -3.47 6.49
C THR A 66 4.34 -2.52 7.59
N ILE A 67 3.53 -1.56 7.97
CA ILE A 67 3.85 -0.54 9.00
C ILE A 67 4.35 -1.20 10.29
N PRO A 68 5.40 -0.62 10.93
CA PRO A 68 6.24 0.50 10.51
C PRO A 68 7.53 0.06 9.81
N LEU A 69 7.63 -1.16 9.31
CA LEU A 69 8.87 -1.88 9.02
C LEU A 69 9.42 -1.67 7.60
N LYS A 70 8.69 -1.03 6.65
CA LYS A 70 9.06 -0.98 5.22
C LYS A 70 10.42 -0.31 4.94
N GLU A 71 10.73 0.78 5.66
CA GLU A 71 12.01 1.50 5.53
C GLU A 71 13.15 0.73 6.23
N LEU A 72 12.86 0.08 7.36
CA LEU A 72 13.83 -0.78 8.05
C LEU A 72 14.16 -2.03 7.22
N ALA A 73 13.15 -2.62 6.59
CA ALA A 73 13.34 -3.78 5.71
C ALA A 73 14.20 -3.44 4.47
N PHE A 74 14.18 -2.19 4.00
CA PHE A 74 15.07 -1.74 2.95
C PHE A 74 16.55 -1.86 3.35
N ASN A 75 16.89 -1.51 4.60
CA ASN A 75 18.27 -1.47 5.10
C ASN A 75 18.89 -2.86 5.34
N ILE A 76 18.08 -3.91 5.41
CA ILE A 76 18.56 -5.28 5.68
C ILE A 76 18.63 -6.14 4.42
N CYS A 77 18.26 -5.61 3.25
CA CYS A 77 18.31 -6.34 1.99
C CYS A 77 19.70 -6.26 1.36
N GLU A 78 20.23 -7.39 0.93
CA GLU A 78 21.47 -7.44 0.15
C GLU A 78 21.22 -7.12 -1.33
N GLU A 79 20.04 -7.42 -1.83
CA GLU A 79 19.63 -7.07 -3.19
C GLU A 79 18.29 -6.32 -3.18
N LEU A 80 18.16 -5.31 -4.02
CA LEU A 80 16.97 -4.46 -4.10
C LEU A 80 16.53 -4.29 -5.54
N SER A 81 15.21 -4.38 -5.77
CA SER A 81 14.63 -3.97 -7.04
C SER A 81 14.81 -2.47 -7.28
N GLU A 82 14.80 -2.05 -8.54
CA GLU A 82 14.90 -0.62 -8.90
C GLU A 82 13.80 0.22 -8.23
N THR A 83 12.59 -0.32 -8.14
CA THR A 83 11.47 0.33 -7.42
C THR A 83 11.80 0.50 -5.95
N SER A 84 12.31 -0.54 -5.28
CA SER A 84 12.67 -0.46 -3.85
C SER A 84 13.79 0.53 -3.59
N LYS A 85 14.81 0.59 -4.47
CA LYS A 85 15.91 1.57 -4.38
C LYS A 85 15.38 3.00 -4.44
N LYS A 86 14.53 3.31 -5.41
CA LYS A 86 13.93 4.63 -5.56
C LYS A 86 13.03 5.00 -4.38
N LEU A 87 12.24 4.06 -3.89
CA LEU A 87 11.32 4.29 -2.79
C LEU A 87 12.00 4.32 -1.41
N LYS A 88 13.23 3.79 -1.28
CA LYS A 88 13.90 3.53 -0.01
C LYS A 88 12.97 2.77 0.98
N ALA A 89 12.17 1.85 0.45
CA ALA A 89 11.18 1.07 1.18
C ALA A 89 10.89 -0.26 0.50
N VAL A 90 10.72 -1.31 1.30
CA VAL A 90 10.42 -2.67 0.87
C VAL A 90 9.10 -3.14 1.49
N ASN A 91 8.19 -3.68 0.68
CA ASN A 91 6.97 -4.34 1.17
C ASN A 91 6.96 -5.85 0.91
N THR A 92 7.96 -6.38 0.20
CA THR A 92 8.05 -7.80 -0.17
C THR A 92 9.49 -8.25 -0.08
N LEU A 93 9.79 -9.15 0.85
CA LEU A 93 11.07 -9.82 0.99
C LEU A 93 11.00 -11.20 0.32
N THR A 94 12.09 -11.60 -0.32
CA THR A 94 12.28 -12.95 -0.84
C THR A 94 13.61 -13.49 -0.34
N PHE A 95 13.63 -14.71 0.18
CA PHE A 95 14.83 -15.38 0.67
C PHE A 95 15.29 -16.40 -0.35
N LYS A 96 16.43 -16.17 -0.97
CA LYS A 96 16.94 -17.03 -2.04
C LYS A 96 18.46 -17.08 -2.03
N LYS A 97 19.02 -18.30 -2.07
CA LYS A 97 20.47 -18.52 -2.10
C LYS A 97 21.22 -17.78 -0.98
N GLY A 98 20.66 -17.78 0.24
CA GLY A 98 21.25 -17.12 1.40
C GLY A 98 21.15 -15.60 1.41
N LYS A 99 20.47 -14.98 0.45
CA LYS A 99 20.29 -13.53 0.36
C LYS A 99 18.88 -13.09 0.68
N ILE A 100 18.75 -11.90 1.24
CA ILE A 100 17.50 -11.17 1.45
C ILE A 100 17.31 -10.21 0.27
N ILE A 101 16.30 -10.47 -0.56
CA ILE A 101 15.99 -9.68 -1.76
C ILE A 101 14.74 -8.85 -1.48
N GLY A 102 14.85 -7.51 -1.62
CA GLY A 102 13.77 -6.57 -1.35
C GLY A 102 13.07 -6.05 -2.60
N ASN A 103 11.74 -6.16 -2.61
CA ASN A 103 10.87 -5.60 -3.64
C ASN A 103 9.84 -4.65 -3.03
N ASN A 104 9.28 -3.77 -3.86
CA ASN A 104 8.13 -2.96 -3.48
C ASN A 104 7.04 -3.06 -4.56
N THR A 105 5.95 -3.74 -4.21
CA THR A 105 4.81 -4.01 -5.10
C THR A 105 3.68 -2.98 -4.96
N ASP A 106 3.76 -2.05 -4.00
CA ASP A 106 2.71 -1.07 -3.73
C ASP A 106 2.41 -0.16 -4.94
N PRO A 107 3.41 0.41 -5.67
CA PRO A 107 3.12 1.28 -6.81
C PRO A 107 2.32 0.57 -7.89
N LYS A 108 2.70 -0.67 -8.21
CA LYS A 108 2.00 -1.48 -9.21
C LYS A 108 0.61 -1.87 -8.72
N GLY A 109 0.48 -2.21 -7.43
CA GLY A 109 -0.80 -2.46 -6.79
C GLY A 109 -1.74 -1.27 -6.88
N PHE A 110 -1.25 -0.07 -6.64
CA PHE A 110 -2.02 1.17 -6.77
C PHE A 110 -2.49 1.40 -8.21
N ILE A 111 -1.57 1.36 -9.19
CA ILE A 111 -1.89 1.57 -10.61
C ILE A 111 -2.95 0.56 -11.08
N ASN A 112 -2.76 -0.72 -10.77
CA ASN A 112 -3.68 -1.77 -11.18
C ASN A 112 -5.06 -1.63 -10.51
N SER A 113 -5.11 -1.19 -9.25
CA SER A 113 -6.37 -0.96 -8.55
C SER A 113 -7.19 0.19 -9.15
N MET A 114 -6.52 1.19 -9.71
CA MET A 114 -7.18 2.29 -10.41
C MET A 114 -7.74 1.86 -11.77
N ASN A 115 -7.01 1.07 -12.54
CA ASN A 115 -7.41 0.65 -13.89
C ASN A 115 -8.73 -0.14 -13.93
N ASN A 116 -9.10 -0.81 -12.84
CA ASN A 116 -10.32 -1.62 -12.77
C ASN A 116 -11.61 -0.81 -12.56
N LYS A 117 -11.54 0.37 -11.92
CA LYS A 117 -12.71 1.21 -11.64
C LYS A 117 -12.72 2.53 -12.38
N THR A 118 -11.55 2.98 -12.79
CA THR A 118 -11.36 4.32 -13.36
C THR A 118 -10.86 4.26 -14.79
N LYS A 119 -11.34 3.30 -15.58
CA LYS A 119 -10.98 3.12 -17.01
C LYS A 119 -10.98 4.42 -17.85
N ASN A 120 -11.57 5.49 -17.31
CA ASN A 120 -11.63 6.81 -17.92
C ASN A 120 -10.93 7.92 -17.12
N THR A 121 -10.26 7.61 -16.00
CA THR A 121 -9.58 8.65 -15.22
C THR A 121 -8.17 8.84 -15.75
N ASN A 122 -8.05 9.55 -16.85
CA ASN A 122 -6.78 10.08 -17.29
C ASN A 122 -6.27 11.04 -16.21
N ILE A 123 -5.24 10.66 -15.45
CA ILE A 123 -4.64 11.50 -14.41
C ILE A 123 -3.45 12.34 -14.89
N ILE A 124 -3.11 12.25 -16.18
CA ILE A 124 -2.07 13.10 -16.78
C ILE A 124 -2.44 14.56 -16.57
N LYS A 125 -1.50 15.32 -16.00
CA LYS A 125 -1.65 16.75 -15.66
C LYS A 125 -2.82 17.09 -14.68
N LYS A 126 -3.44 16.10 -14.05
CA LYS A 126 -4.47 16.31 -13.01
C LYS A 126 -3.86 16.74 -11.69
N ASN A 127 -4.56 17.60 -10.96
CA ASN A 127 -4.18 18.04 -9.63
C ASN A 127 -4.56 16.95 -8.61
N VAL A 128 -3.56 16.24 -8.09
CA VAL A 128 -3.75 15.15 -7.14
C VAL A 128 -3.18 15.52 -5.79
N LEU A 129 -4.03 15.59 -4.77
CA LEU A 129 -3.60 15.75 -3.38
C LEU A 129 -3.32 14.38 -2.76
N VAL A 130 -2.12 14.21 -2.23
CA VAL A 130 -1.73 13.06 -1.40
C VAL A 130 -1.63 13.52 0.06
N VAL A 131 -2.43 12.93 0.93
CA VAL A 131 -2.40 13.19 2.37
C VAL A 131 -1.55 12.14 3.06
N GLY A 132 -0.48 12.58 3.72
CA GLY A 132 0.52 11.73 4.37
C GLY A 132 1.87 11.72 3.65
N ALA A 133 2.94 11.37 4.38
CA ALA A 133 4.31 11.32 3.86
C ALA A 133 5.09 10.10 4.40
N GLY A 134 4.42 8.98 4.66
CA GLY A 134 5.01 7.70 5.08
C GLY A 134 5.31 6.76 3.90
N GLY A 135 5.67 5.51 4.20
CA GLY A 135 6.03 4.51 3.19
C GLY A 135 4.97 4.28 2.11
N SER A 136 3.67 4.34 2.45
CA SER A 136 2.60 4.24 1.45
C SER A 136 2.56 5.49 0.56
N ALA A 137 2.73 6.69 1.14
CA ALA A 137 2.79 7.93 0.37
C ALA A 137 3.92 7.91 -0.66
N ARG A 138 5.11 7.39 -0.30
CA ARG A 138 6.23 7.21 -1.23
C ARG A 138 5.82 6.42 -2.47
N SER A 139 5.15 5.30 -2.26
CA SER A 139 4.68 4.42 -3.35
C SER A 139 3.64 5.10 -4.24
N ILE A 140 2.70 5.85 -3.63
CA ILE A 140 1.66 6.60 -4.34
C ILE A 140 2.27 7.74 -5.16
N VAL A 141 3.12 8.56 -4.54
CA VAL A 141 3.79 9.68 -5.23
C VAL A 141 4.65 9.18 -6.40
N TYR A 142 5.40 8.09 -6.20
CA TYR A 142 6.15 7.46 -7.28
C TYR A 142 5.24 7.03 -8.43
N ALA A 143 4.14 6.32 -8.13
CA ALA A 143 3.19 5.88 -9.15
C ALA A 143 2.55 7.07 -9.89
N LEU A 144 2.11 8.10 -9.16
CA LEU A 144 1.52 9.31 -9.75
C LEU A 144 2.51 10.08 -10.64
N ASN A 145 3.79 10.12 -10.24
CA ASN A 145 4.84 10.75 -11.04
C ASN A 145 5.06 10.02 -12.37
N THR A 146 5.07 8.68 -12.35
CA THR A 146 5.15 7.89 -13.60
C THR A 146 3.93 8.06 -14.51
N MET A 147 2.80 8.48 -13.95
CA MET A 147 1.56 8.79 -14.66
C MET A 147 1.44 10.28 -15.04
N HIS A 148 2.49 11.09 -14.80
CA HIS A 148 2.56 12.52 -15.12
C HIS A 148 1.46 13.37 -14.47
N ALA A 149 1.05 13.05 -13.24
CA ALA A 149 0.14 13.85 -12.44
C ALA A 149 0.83 15.12 -11.89
N LYS A 150 0.06 16.17 -11.60
CA LYS A 150 0.51 17.32 -10.81
C LYS A 150 0.26 17.00 -9.34
N ILE A 151 1.32 16.69 -8.60
CA ILE A 151 1.22 16.16 -7.25
C ILE A 151 1.33 17.28 -6.23
N ILE A 152 0.36 17.30 -5.33
CA ILE A 152 0.33 18.13 -4.14
C ILE A 152 0.41 17.18 -2.95
N ILE A 153 1.27 17.46 -1.99
CA ILE A 153 1.40 16.64 -0.80
C ILE A 153 1.11 17.47 0.46
N ALA A 154 0.32 16.93 1.35
CA ALA A 154 0.07 17.53 2.65
C ALA A 154 0.38 16.53 3.77
N ASN A 155 1.12 17.00 4.76
CA ASN A 155 1.45 16.18 5.93
C ASN A 155 1.47 17.03 7.19
N ARG A 156 1.13 16.42 8.34
CA ARG A 156 1.18 17.06 9.66
C ARG A 156 2.58 17.60 9.98
N THR A 157 3.63 16.90 9.54
CA THR A 157 5.04 17.33 9.64
C THR A 157 5.52 17.72 8.23
N PRO A 158 5.59 19.00 7.88
CA PRO A 158 5.93 19.45 6.51
C PRO A 158 7.29 18.95 6.03
N ASP A 159 8.27 18.83 6.92
CA ASP A 159 9.62 18.40 6.54
C ASP A 159 9.66 16.95 6.02
N LYS A 160 8.77 16.07 6.50
CA LYS A 160 8.64 14.72 5.92
C LYS A 160 8.18 14.76 4.46
N ALA A 161 7.31 15.70 4.11
CA ALA A 161 6.88 15.90 2.73
C ALA A 161 8.00 16.43 1.84
N LYS A 162 8.82 17.37 2.35
CA LYS A 162 10.02 17.88 1.65
C LYS A 162 11.06 16.78 1.46
N MET A 163 11.33 15.97 2.51
CA MET A 163 12.24 14.82 2.41
C MET A 163 11.77 13.82 1.35
N LEU A 164 10.47 13.53 1.32
CA LEU A 164 9.89 12.63 0.31
C LEU A 164 10.07 13.20 -1.10
N SER A 165 9.85 14.50 -1.31
CA SER A 165 10.10 15.19 -2.58
C SER A 165 11.56 15.06 -3.03
N HIS A 166 12.49 15.33 -2.12
CA HIS A 166 13.93 15.21 -2.37
C HIS A 166 14.33 13.76 -2.67
N ASP A 167 13.92 12.81 -1.84
CA ASP A 167 14.29 11.39 -1.97
C ASP A 167 13.80 10.76 -3.28
N LEU A 168 12.62 11.16 -3.76
CA LEU A 168 12.04 10.65 -5.00
C LEU A 168 12.42 11.48 -6.24
N GLU A 169 13.13 12.59 -6.04
CA GLU A 169 13.47 13.55 -7.12
C GLU A 169 12.22 14.04 -7.88
N VAL A 170 11.12 14.24 -7.16
CA VAL A 170 9.85 14.66 -7.73
C VAL A 170 9.50 16.07 -7.29
N ASN A 171 9.19 16.95 -8.25
CA ASN A 171 8.75 18.30 -7.93
C ASN A 171 7.31 18.27 -7.36
N LEU A 172 7.19 18.39 -6.04
CA LEU A 172 5.94 18.37 -5.30
C LEU A 172 5.61 19.78 -4.76
N LYS A 173 4.33 20.15 -4.85
CA LYS A 173 3.83 21.28 -4.06
C LYS A 173 3.52 20.77 -2.66
N THR A 174 4.21 21.29 -1.65
CA THR A 174 4.01 20.89 -0.25
C THR A 174 3.10 21.88 0.46
N HIS A 175 2.10 21.37 1.20
CA HIS A 175 1.16 22.15 1.99
C HIS A 175 1.11 21.67 3.44
N LYS A 176 0.75 22.56 4.34
CA LYS A 176 0.41 22.20 5.71
C LYS A 176 -0.94 21.50 5.74
N PHE A 177 -1.15 20.67 6.76
CA PHE A 177 -2.39 19.90 6.88
C PHE A 177 -3.65 20.76 7.02
N ASN A 178 -3.55 21.92 7.67
CA ASN A 178 -4.67 22.86 7.84
C ASN A 178 -5.01 23.65 6.56
N GLU A 179 -4.18 23.62 5.53
CA GLU A 179 -4.40 24.33 4.26
C GLU A 179 -5.16 23.47 3.22
N ILE A 180 -5.32 22.16 3.48
CA ILE A 180 -5.88 21.25 2.45
C ILE A 180 -7.33 21.53 2.09
N GLN A 181 -8.11 22.13 3.02
CA GLN A 181 -9.50 22.48 2.76
C GLN A 181 -9.64 23.49 1.62
N ASP A 182 -8.74 24.46 1.54
CA ASP A 182 -8.76 25.52 0.53
C ASP A 182 -8.37 25.00 -0.87
N LEU A 183 -7.70 23.84 -0.92
CA LEU A 183 -7.31 23.21 -2.17
C LEU A 183 -8.46 22.45 -2.85
N VAL A 184 -9.45 21.98 -2.07
CA VAL A 184 -10.53 21.09 -2.53
C VAL A 184 -11.19 21.52 -3.84
N PRO A 185 -11.56 22.82 -4.06
CA PRO A 185 -12.22 23.25 -5.29
C PRO A 185 -11.38 23.04 -6.56
N ASN A 186 -10.06 22.94 -6.42
CA ASN A 186 -9.12 22.87 -7.55
C ASN A 186 -8.58 21.45 -7.81
N LEU A 187 -8.93 20.49 -6.95
CA LEU A 187 -8.43 19.11 -7.05
C LEU A 187 -9.25 18.27 -8.04
N ASP A 188 -8.57 17.33 -8.66
CA ASP A 188 -9.18 16.29 -9.49
C ASP A 188 -9.17 14.93 -8.78
N MET A 189 -8.26 14.74 -7.80
CA MET A 189 -8.20 13.55 -6.97
C MET A 189 -7.64 13.88 -5.57
N ILE A 190 -8.18 13.20 -4.56
CA ILE A 190 -7.64 13.21 -3.19
C ILE A 190 -7.31 11.77 -2.82
N ILE A 191 -6.09 11.53 -2.34
CA ILE A 191 -5.62 10.23 -1.90
C ILE A 191 -5.22 10.34 -0.43
N ASN A 192 -5.94 9.65 0.45
CA ASN A 192 -5.51 9.48 1.84
C ASN A 192 -4.54 8.30 1.92
N SER A 193 -3.27 8.58 2.10
CA SER A 193 -2.20 7.59 2.33
C SER A 193 -1.71 7.57 3.78
N SER A 194 -2.39 8.28 4.66
CA SER A 194 -2.13 8.36 6.10
C SER A 194 -2.92 7.30 6.88
N SER A 195 -2.72 7.24 8.19
CA SER A 195 -3.53 6.41 9.10
C SER A 195 -4.84 7.10 9.56
N LEU A 196 -5.12 8.31 9.11
CA LEU A 196 -6.36 9.02 9.45
C LEU A 196 -7.58 8.25 8.93
N GLY A 197 -8.55 8.04 9.80
CA GLY A 197 -9.75 7.25 9.52
C GLY A 197 -9.60 5.76 9.79
N MET A 198 -8.41 5.24 10.12
CA MET A 198 -8.25 3.88 10.66
C MET A 198 -8.83 3.80 12.08
N HIS A 199 -9.28 2.61 12.47
CA HIS A 199 -9.78 2.37 13.82
C HIS A 199 -8.75 2.79 14.88
N GLY A 200 -9.19 3.60 15.85
CA GLY A 200 -8.33 4.14 16.91
C GLY A 200 -7.53 5.39 16.53
N ASN A 201 -7.64 5.88 15.30
CA ASN A 201 -7.02 7.13 14.87
C ASN A 201 -8.04 8.24 14.63
N GLU A 202 -7.56 9.48 14.57
CA GLU A 202 -8.36 10.63 14.15
C GLU A 202 -8.90 10.45 12.73
N ASN A 203 -9.98 11.16 12.41
CA ASN A 203 -10.56 11.15 11.08
C ASN A 203 -9.92 12.22 10.18
N LEU A 204 -9.81 11.93 8.89
CA LEU A 204 -9.60 12.94 7.87
C LEU A 204 -10.96 13.56 7.52
N ASN A 205 -11.21 14.75 8.07
CA ASN A 205 -12.45 15.50 7.84
C ASN A 205 -12.18 16.58 6.79
N LEU A 206 -12.81 16.46 5.63
CA LEU A 206 -12.80 17.46 4.56
C LEU A 206 -14.24 17.76 4.14
N ASN A 207 -14.59 19.01 4.04
CA ASN A 207 -15.85 19.43 3.45
C ASN A 207 -15.70 19.38 1.90
N LEU A 208 -16.45 18.50 1.26
CA LEU A 208 -16.38 18.29 -0.19
C LEU A 208 -17.51 19.00 -0.97
N LYS A 209 -18.32 19.83 -0.31
CA LYS A 209 -19.47 20.51 -0.94
C LYS A 209 -19.08 21.38 -2.14
N ASN A 210 -17.91 22.01 -2.09
CA ASN A 210 -17.41 22.88 -3.16
C ASN A 210 -16.40 22.16 -4.09
N ALA A 211 -16.34 20.85 -4.02
CA ALA A 211 -15.46 20.06 -4.88
C ALA A 211 -15.96 20.04 -6.34
N LYS A 212 -15.05 19.79 -7.28
CA LYS A 212 -15.44 19.51 -8.66
C LYS A 212 -16.33 18.26 -8.71
N LYS A 213 -17.36 18.25 -9.56
CA LYS A 213 -18.27 17.11 -9.73
C LYS A 213 -17.56 15.81 -10.11
N ASN A 214 -16.41 15.90 -10.74
CA ASN A 214 -15.59 14.74 -11.15
C ASN A 214 -14.42 14.47 -10.20
N LEU A 215 -14.36 15.12 -9.02
CA LEU A 215 -13.35 14.80 -8.01
C LEU A 215 -13.45 13.31 -7.66
N TYR A 216 -12.30 12.65 -7.61
CA TYR A 216 -12.19 11.26 -7.21
C TYR A 216 -11.51 11.13 -5.86
N ILE A 217 -12.12 10.37 -4.95
CA ILE A 217 -11.57 10.14 -3.60
C ILE A 217 -11.02 8.72 -3.52
N TYR A 218 -9.75 8.59 -3.17
CA TYR A 218 -9.12 7.31 -2.88
C TYR A 218 -8.60 7.30 -1.44
N ASP A 219 -9.20 6.48 -0.60
CA ASP A 219 -8.72 6.30 0.77
C ASP A 219 -7.99 4.95 0.86
N LEU A 220 -6.69 4.95 1.17
CA LEU A 220 -5.92 3.70 1.34
C LEU A 220 -6.36 2.90 2.56
N VAL A 221 -7.11 3.50 3.48
CA VAL A 221 -7.74 2.79 4.59
C VAL A 221 -8.82 1.85 4.03
N TYR A 222 -8.77 0.59 4.45
CA TYR A 222 -9.77 -0.43 4.10
C TYR A 222 -10.53 -0.98 5.31
N LYS A 223 -10.07 -0.68 6.54
CA LYS A 223 -10.77 -0.93 7.80
C LYS A 223 -10.76 0.33 8.68
N PRO A 224 -11.92 0.93 8.92
CA PRO A 224 -13.27 0.57 8.44
C PRO A 224 -13.36 0.68 6.91
N SER A 225 -14.31 -0.06 6.29
CA SER A 225 -14.53 -0.03 4.83
C SER A 225 -15.03 1.32 4.34
N GLN A 226 -15.60 2.14 5.21
CA GLN A 226 -16.10 3.48 4.94
C GLN A 226 -15.63 4.46 6.03
N THR A 227 -14.59 5.20 5.73
CA THR A 227 -14.06 6.28 6.57
C THR A 227 -14.95 7.54 6.50
N ASN A 228 -14.69 8.55 7.34
CA ASN A 228 -15.38 9.84 7.25
C ASN A 228 -15.18 10.50 5.89
N LEU A 229 -13.97 10.45 5.35
CA LEU A 229 -13.66 10.98 4.02
C LEU A 229 -14.53 10.32 2.93
N LEU A 230 -14.68 8.99 2.98
CA LEU A 230 -15.50 8.26 2.00
C LEU A 230 -17.01 8.50 2.20
N ARG A 231 -17.45 8.70 3.46
CA ARG A 231 -18.85 9.11 3.73
C ARG A 231 -19.15 10.48 3.17
N GLU A 232 -18.24 11.44 3.35
CA GLU A 232 -18.37 12.78 2.81
C GLU A 232 -18.41 12.76 1.27
N ALA A 233 -17.55 11.95 0.63
CA ALA A 233 -17.59 11.74 -0.81
C ALA A 233 -18.95 11.20 -1.29
N LYS A 234 -19.51 10.23 -0.57
CA LYS A 234 -20.84 9.64 -0.87
C LYS A 234 -21.95 10.67 -0.75
N ILE A 235 -21.96 11.49 0.32
CA ILE A 235 -22.96 12.56 0.55
C ILE A 235 -22.95 13.56 -0.60
N ASN A 236 -21.76 13.89 -1.14
CA ASN A 236 -21.59 14.83 -2.25
C ASN A 236 -21.68 14.19 -3.64
N ASN A 237 -22.13 12.92 -3.76
CA ASN A 237 -22.25 12.17 -5.02
C ASN A 237 -20.94 12.10 -5.82
N LEU A 238 -19.80 12.04 -5.16
CA LEU A 238 -18.49 11.91 -5.78
C LEU A 238 -18.10 10.44 -5.96
N ASN A 239 -17.25 10.18 -6.95
CA ASN A 239 -16.66 8.85 -7.11
C ASN A 239 -15.61 8.59 -6.03
N TYR A 240 -15.65 7.39 -5.45
CA TYR A 240 -14.70 7.03 -4.39
C TYR A 240 -14.38 5.54 -4.36
N GLN A 241 -13.25 5.20 -3.78
CA GLN A 241 -12.89 3.82 -3.42
C GLN A 241 -12.02 3.79 -2.15
N ASN A 242 -12.04 2.63 -1.48
CA ASN A 242 -11.14 2.35 -0.36
C ASN A 242 -9.89 1.55 -0.82
N GLY A 243 -8.97 1.30 0.11
CA GLY A 243 -7.67 0.67 -0.15
C GLY A 243 -7.72 -0.84 -0.45
N LEU A 244 -8.88 -1.49 -0.38
CA LEU A 244 -8.97 -2.95 -0.51
C LEU A 244 -8.46 -3.46 -1.86
N ALA A 245 -8.80 -2.77 -2.95
CA ALA A 245 -8.34 -3.16 -4.28
C ALA A 245 -6.80 -3.05 -4.40
N MET A 246 -6.20 -1.98 -3.87
CA MET A 246 -4.73 -1.85 -3.84
C MET A 246 -4.09 -2.97 -3.04
N LEU A 247 -4.66 -3.31 -1.87
CA LEU A 247 -4.18 -4.41 -1.03
C LEU A 247 -4.16 -5.73 -1.80
N VAL A 248 -5.21 -6.05 -2.57
CA VAL A 248 -5.29 -7.27 -3.38
C VAL A 248 -4.27 -7.24 -4.52
N HIS A 249 -4.20 -6.16 -5.27
CA HIS A 249 -3.30 -6.06 -6.42
C HIS A 249 -1.81 -6.12 -6.04
N GLN A 250 -1.38 -5.45 -4.94
CA GLN A 250 0.01 -5.55 -4.48
C GLN A 250 0.34 -6.96 -3.95
N ALA A 251 -0.63 -7.64 -3.30
CA ALA A 251 -0.48 -9.00 -2.85
C ALA A 251 -0.35 -9.98 -4.03
N ALA A 252 -1.06 -9.76 -5.13
CA ALA A 252 -0.94 -10.59 -6.34
C ALA A 252 0.48 -10.51 -6.94
N GLU A 253 1.11 -9.34 -6.92
CA GLU A 253 2.51 -9.19 -7.35
C GLU A 253 3.47 -9.93 -6.42
N SER A 254 3.29 -9.85 -5.09
CA SER A 254 4.09 -10.60 -4.13
C SER A 254 3.91 -12.11 -4.31
N PHE A 255 2.67 -12.57 -4.51
CA PHE A 255 2.36 -13.97 -4.77
C PHE A 255 3.09 -14.48 -6.03
N ARG A 256 3.08 -13.68 -7.11
CA ARG A 256 3.82 -14.00 -8.34
C ARG A 256 5.33 -14.09 -8.11
N ILE A 257 5.90 -13.21 -7.30
CA ILE A 257 7.34 -13.22 -6.99
C ILE A 257 7.74 -14.53 -6.30
N TRP A 258 6.94 -15.03 -5.35
CA TRP A 258 7.26 -16.21 -4.57
C TRP A 258 6.91 -17.52 -5.26
N HIS A 259 5.77 -17.56 -5.96
CA HIS A 259 5.20 -18.80 -6.50
C HIS A 259 5.26 -18.90 -8.02
N GLY A 260 5.74 -17.86 -8.73
CA GLY A 260 5.86 -17.84 -10.19
C GLY A 260 4.52 -17.73 -10.95
N VAL A 261 3.38 -17.67 -10.24
CA VAL A 261 2.03 -17.60 -10.81
C VAL A 261 1.40 -16.27 -10.46
N TYR A 262 0.88 -15.53 -11.44
CA TYR A 262 0.02 -14.36 -11.19
C TYR A 262 -1.40 -14.85 -10.91
N PRO A 263 -1.91 -14.68 -9.68
CA PRO A 263 -3.20 -15.25 -9.33
C PRO A 263 -4.36 -14.45 -9.93
N GLU A 264 -5.46 -15.14 -10.24
CA GLU A 264 -6.68 -14.48 -10.69
C GLU A 264 -7.32 -13.67 -9.55
N ILE A 265 -7.66 -12.42 -9.83
CA ILE A 265 -8.36 -11.52 -8.89
C ILE A 265 -9.86 -11.58 -9.22
N THR A 266 -10.61 -12.35 -8.43
CA THR A 266 -12.02 -12.63 -8.64
C THR A 266 -12.95 -11.80 -7.76
N ASN A 267 -14.20 -11.65 -8.18
CA ASN A 267 -15.24 -11.05 -7.34
C ASN A 267 -15.46 -11.86 -6.04
N GLU A 268 -15.35 -13.18 -6.12
CA GLU A 268 -15.45 -14.08 -4.95
C GLU A 268 -14.44 -13.69 -3.86
N LEU A 269 -13.19 -13.42 -4.24
CA LEU A 269 -12.18 -12.95 -3.28
C LEU A 269 -12.62 -11.66 -2.58
N PHE A 270 -13.13 -10.67 -3.33
CA PHE A 270 -13.59 -9.42 -2.72
C PHE A 270 -14.79 -9.63 -1.77
N GLU A 271 -15.71 -10.57 -2.06
CA GLU A 271 -16.80 -10.90 -1.14
C GLU A 271 -16.30 -11.56 0.16
N ILE A 272 -15.29 -12.43 0.07
CA ILE A 272 -14.63 -13.00 1.26
C ILE A 272 -14.00 -11.91 2.14
N LEU A 273 -13.36 -10.91 1.53
CA LEU A 273 -12.66 -9.85 2.24
C LEU A 273 -13.56 -8.77 2.86
N LYS A 274 -14.84 -8.71 2.48
CA LYS A 274 -15.85 -7.80 3.06
C LYS A 274 -16.45 -8.32 4.36
N ARG A 275 -16.35 -9.62 4.64
CA ARG A 275 -16.81 -10.29 5.87
C ARG A 275 -15.84 -10.04 7.03
#